data_32672370cd1bd6f1572a680276ed06a6
#
_entry.id   32672370cd1bd6f1572a680276ed06a6
#
_cell.length_a   1.000
_cell.length_b   1.000
_cell.length_c   1.000
_cell.angle_alpha   90.00
_cell.angle_beta   90.00
_cell.angle_gamma   90.00
#
_symmetry.space_group_name_H-M   'P 1'
#
loop_
_entity.id
_entity.type
_entity.pdbx_description
1 polymer ?
#
loop_
_entity_poly.entity_id
_entity_poly.type
_entity_poly.pdbx_seq_one_letter_code
_entity_poly.pdbx_strand_id
1 'polypeptide(L)'
;MPSVLAGRYRLERLLGAGGMGAVYRAKDLLREQFADPEPYIALKVLSEAFAQVPDASALLYSEFALTRHLRHDNVLRMYSFEVDTECQRAFITMELMQGMTLDQLLCERPLGLPWRELRTIALPLLDALAYAHARGVLHGDVKPSNVMLGDDGLRLFDFGLGQAKEGTLPGLPHLSRDRINAWTPGYAAPELLEGKPLAASADVYGVVV
;
A
#
# COMPACT_ATOMS: atom_id res chain seq x y z
N MET A 1 13.49 -1.17 17.74
CA MET A 1 13.16 0.02 16.97
C MET A 1 13.21 1.25 17.85
N PRO A 2 13.65 2.43 17.41
CA PRO A 2 13.53 3.67 18.19
C PRO A 2 12.06 3.98 18.45
N SER A 3 11.78 4.61 19.57
CA SER A 3 10.41 5.02 19.92
C SER A 3 9.93 6.25 19.13
N VAL A 4 10.87 7.03 18.57
CA VAL A 4 10.61 8.21 17.74
C VAL A 4 11.47 8.12 16.49
N LEU A 5 10.89 8.34 15.32
CA LEU A 5 11.59 8.41 14.03
C LEU A 5 11.70 9.86 13.56
N ALA A 6 12.85 10.20 12.98
CA ALA A 6 13.19 11.53 12.47
C ALA A 6 12.91 12.67 13.48
N GLY A 7 13.02 12.38 14.78
CA GLY A 7 12.72 13.33 15.85
C GLY A 7 11.26 13.84 15.88
N ARG A 8 10.39 13.29 15.05
CA ARG A 8 9.03 13.81 14.81
C ARG A 8 7.92 12.78 15.02
N TYR A 9 8.12 11.54 14.64
CA TYR A 9 7.06 10.54 14.63
C TYR A 9 7.23 9.54 15.75
N ARG A 10 6.38 9.65 16.80
CA ARG A 10 6.36 8.70 17.91
C ARG A 10 5.59 7.45 17.53
N LEU A 11 6.26 6.31 17.45
CA LEU A 11 5.61 5.03 17.18
C LEU A 11 4.83 4.56 18.40
N GLU A 12 3.55 4.21 18.23
CA GLU A 12 2.68 3.82 19.35
C GLU A 12 2.24 2.35 19.24
N ARG A 13 1.65 1.96 18.14
CA ARG A 13 1.06 0.63 17.98
C ARG A 13 1.38 0.05 16.60
N LEU A 14 1.75 -1.22 16.58
CA LEU A 14 1.86 -1.99 15.34
C LEU A 14 0.45 -2.20 14.77
N LEU A 15 0.24 -1.86 13.51
CA LEU A 15 -1.00 -2.05 12.76
C LEU A 15 -0.93 -3.31 11.90
N GLY A 16 0.23 -3.58 11.30
CA GLY A 16 0.47 -4.76 10.48
C GLY A 16 1.95 -4.97 10.24
N ALA A 17 2.32 -6.21 9.95
CA ALA A 17 3.69 -6.59 9.58
C ALA A 17 3.65 -7.58 8.42
N GLY A 18 4.59 -7.45 7.49
CA GLY A 18 4.76 -8.33 6.35
C GLY A 18 6.23 -8.52 6.00
N GLY A 19 6.51 -9.24 4.92
CA GLY A 19 7.89 -9.55 4.51
C GLY A 19 8.77 -8.33 4.26
N MET A 20 8.20 -7.26 3.71
CA MET A 20 8.96 -6.04 3.39
C MET A 20 9.09 -5.08 4.57
N GLY A 21 8.16 -5.10 5.52
CA GLY A 21 8.18 -4.13 6.61
C GLY A 21 7.01 -4.20 7.55
N ALA A 22 6.89 -3.17 8.37
CA ALA A 22 5.85 -3.05 9.37
C ALA A 22 5.19 -1.66 9.28
N VAL A 23 3.88 -1.63 9.50
CA VAL A 23 3.08 -0.41 9.54
C VAL A 23 2.71 -0.13 10.99
N TYR A 24 2.98 1.09 11.44
CA TYR A 24 2.70 1.55 12.78
C TYR A 24 1.69 2.70 12.77
N ARG A 25 0.82 2.74 13.76
CA ARG A 25 0.19 3.99 14.17
C ARG A 25 1.27 4.84 14.82
N ALA A 26 1.43 6.05 14.33
CA ALA A 26 2.38 6.99 14.86
C ALA A 26 1.71 8.33 15.18
N LYS A 27 2.24 9.02 16.18
CA LYS A 27 1.82 10.38 16.52
C LYS A 27 2.82 11.36 15.91
N ASP A 28 2.34 12.27 15.09
CA ASP A 28 3.13 13.37 14.55
C ASP A 28 3.25 14.46 15.64
N LEU A 29 4.42 14.53 16.27
CA LEU A 29 4.70 15.47 17.37
C LEU A 29 4.61 16.93 16.94
N LEU A 30 4.84 17.22 15.66
CA LEU A 30 4.69 18.56 15.12
C LEU A 30 3.21 18.97 15.08
N ARG A 31 2.34 18.06 14.60
CA ARG A 31 0.89 18.29 14.64
C ARG A 31 0.38 18.44 16.07
N GLU A 32 0.85 17.58 16.99
CA GLU A 32 0.53 17.67 18.41
C GLU A 32 0.91 19.05 19.01
N GLN A 33 2.11 19.54 18.67
CA GLN A 33 2.58 20.86 19.14
C GLN A 33 1.68 22.02 18.67
N PHE A 34 1.08 21.91 17.50
CA PHE A 34 0.13 22.89 16.97
C PHE A 34 -1.33 22.57 17.28
N ALA A 35 -1.58 21.67 18.24
CA ALA A 35 -2.91 21.27 18.69
C ALA A 35 -3.84 20.78 17.55
N ASP A 36 -3.28 20.11 16.54
CA ASP A 36 -4.08 19.43 15.50
C ASP A 36 -4.98 18.40 16.20
N PRO A 37 -6.30 18.38 15.97
CA PRO A 37 -7.20 17.41 16.59
C PRO A 37 -6.90 15.98 16.15
N GLU A 38 -6.25 15.79 14.99
CA GLU A 38 -5.90 14.47 14.44
C GLU A 38 -4.39 14.34 14.18
N PRO A 39 -3.57 14.29 15.27
CA PRO A 39 -2.12 14.24 15.13
C PRO A 39 -1.58 12.84 14.74
N TYR A 40 -2.47 11.90 14.39
CA TYR A 40 -2.10 10.53 14.12
C TYR A 40 -1.99 10.25 12.62
N ILE A 41 -1.00 9.41 12.29
CA ILE A 41 -0.73 8.93 10.93
C ILE A 41 -0.42 7.44 10.96
N ALA A 42 -0.48 6.79 9.82
CA ALA A 42 0.16 5.49 9.62
C ALA A 42 1.57 5.69 9.05
N LEU A 43 2.50 4.84 9.47
CA LEU A 43 3.90 4.92 9.10
C LEU A 43 4.42 3.53 8.75
N LYS A 44 4.83 3.33 7.47
CA LYS A 44 5.41 2.08 6.96
C LYS A 44 6.93 2.16 6.99
N VAL A 45 7.55 1.24 7.73
CA VAL A 45 9.01 1.15 7.89
C VAL A 45 9.48 -0.18 7.34
N LEU A 46 10.61 -0.20 6.65
CA LEU A 46 11.25 -1.46 6.23
C LEU A 46 11.65 -2.32 7.44
N SER A 47 11.44 -3.64 7.32
CA SER A 47 11.96 -4.59 8.32
C SER A 47 13.49 -4.57 8.33
N GLU A 48 14.11 -4.95 9.47
CA GLU A 48 15.57 -5.02 9.57
C GLU A 48 16.18 -5.97 8.54
N ALA A 49 15.55 -7.12 8.35
CA ALA A 49 15.98 -8.11 7.38
C ALA A 49 15.88 -7.57 5.95
N PHE A 50 14.79 -6.88 5.62
CA PHE A 50 14.59 -6.33 4.28
C PHE A 50 15.43 -5.09 4.02
N ALA A 51 15.72 -4.28 5.02
CA ALA A 51 16.60 -3.11 4.90
C ALA A 51 18.05 -3.47 4.52
N GLN A 52 18.46 -4.74 4.71
CA GLN A 52 19.77 -5.25 4.27
C GLN A 52 19.78 -5.69 2.80
N VAL A 53 18.61 -5.79 2.17
CA VAL A 53 18.51 -6.12 0.74
C VAL A 53 18.99 -4.92 -0.08
N PRO A 54 19.92 -5.10 -1.03
CA PRO A 54 20.25 -4.05 -1.98
C PRO A 54 18.97 -3.47 -2.60
N ASP A 55 18.89 -2.16 -2.73
CA ASP A 55 17.76 -1.44 -3.30
C ASP A 55 16.44 -1.45 -2.49
N ALA A 56 16.41 -1.97 -1.25
CA ALA A 56 15.20 -2.00 -0.43
C ALA A 56 14.56 -0.61 -0.25
N SER A 57 15.39 0.42 -0.01
CA SER A 57 14.91 1.81 0.09
C SER A 57 14.39 2.34 -1.26
N ALA A 58 14.96 1.90 -2.38
CA ALA A 58 14.50 2.25 -3.71
C ALA A 58 13.14 1.59 -4.01
N LEU A 59 12.91 0.37 -3.52
CA LEU A 59 11.60 -0.31 -3.59
C LEU A 59 10.53 0.48 -2.84
N LEU A 60 10.81 0.86 -1.61
CA LEU A 60 9.89 1.67 -0.80
C LEU A 60 9.64 3.04 -1.44
N TYR A 61 10.69 3.67 -1.99
CA TYR A 61 10.56 4.93 -2.72
C TYR A 61 9.69 4.76 -3.98
N SER A 62 9.83 3.66 -4.71
CA SER A 62 9.02 3.39 -5.91
C SER A 62 7.54 3.26 -5.57
N GLU A 63 7.19 2.56 -4.50
CA GLU A 63 5.81 2.49 -3.99
C GLU A 63 5.25 3.89 -3.71
N PHE A 64 6.00 4.72 -2.98
CA PHE A 64 5.63 6.09 -2.71
C PHE A 64 5.49 6.92 -3.99
N ALA A 65 6.46 6.83 -4.91
CA ALA A 65 6.46 7.61 -6.15
C ALA A 65 5.29 7.25 -7.08
N LEU A 66 4.87 5.98 -7.12
CA LEU A 66 3.71 5.53 -7.87
C LEU A 66 2.41 6.12 -7.33
N THR A 67 2.27 6.19 -6.00
CA THR A 67 1.01 6.50 -5.35
C THR A 67 0.86 7.95 -4.90
N ARG A 68 1.95 8.68 -4.66
CA ARG A 68 1.91 10.06 -4.13
C ARG A 68 1.07 11.04 -4.95
N HIS A 69 0.88 10.77 -6.25
CA HIS A 69 0.10 11.60 -7.16
C HIS A 69 -1.32 11.09 -7.39
N LEU A 70 -1.63 9.90 -6.89
CA LEU A 70 -3.00 9.38 -6.95
C LEU A 70 -3.85 10.10 -5.89
N ARG A 71 -4.83 10.85 -6.36
CA ARG A 71 -5.78 11.62 -5.55
C ARG A 71 -7.18 11.09 -5.83
N HIS A 72 -7.61 10.09 -5.07
CA HIS A 72 -8.89 9.42 -5.24
C HIS A 72 -9.42 8.97 -3.89
N ASP A 73 -10.72 9.10 -3.67
CA ASP A 73 -11.33 8.78 -2.37
C ASP A 73 -11.18 7.31 -1.96
N ASN A 74 -10.95 6.44 -2.93
CA ASN A 74 -10.75 5.00 -2.70
C ASN A 74 -9.30 4.54 -2.89
N VAL A 75 -8.32 5.44 -2.88
CA VAL A 75 -6.88 5.14 -2.85
C VAL A 75 -6.26 5.75 -1.61
N LEU A 76 -5.51 4.95 -0.86
CA LEU A 76 -4.83 5.40 0.36
C LEU A 76 -3.89 6.56 0.06
N ARG A 77 -3.99 7.63 0.82
CA ARG A 77 -3.22 8.84 0.61
C ARG A 77 -1.84 8.73 1.24
N MET A 78 -0.80 8.80 0.42
CA MET A 78 0.59 8.93 0.88
C MET A 78 0.93 10.40 1.13
N TYR A 79 1.69 10.68 2.22
CA TYR A 79 2.08 12.04 2.59
C TYR A 79 3.54 12.32 2.22
N SER A 80 4.49 11.55 2.76
CA SER A 80 5.92 11.75 2.53
C SER A 80 6.70 10.44 2.52
N PHE A 81 7.85 10.47 1.84
CA PHE A 81 8.91 9.50 2.00
C PHE A 81 10.06 10.21 2.72
N GLU A 82 10.56 9.62 3.78
CA GLU A 82 11.58 10.19 4.63
C GLU A 82 12.64 9.14 5.00
N VAL A 83 13.81 9.62 5.40
CA VAL A 83 14.89 8.77 5.94
C VAL A 83 15.28 9.31 7.30
N ASP A 84 15.19 8.48 8.32
CA ASP A 84 15.75 8.76 9.62
C ASP A 84 17.27 8.63 9.55
N THR A 85 17.98 9.73 9.78
CA THR A 85 19.43 9.80 9.64
C THR A 85 20.20 9.17 10.82
N GLU A 86 19.55 9.03 11.97
CA GLU A 86 20.18 8.44 13.16
C GLU A 86 20.20 6.91 13.06
N CYS A 87 19.08 6.31 12.69
CA CYS A 87 18.97 4.86 12.53
C CYS A 87 19.08 4.37 11.08
N GLN A 88 19.29 5.28 10.11
CA GLN A 88 19.44 4.99 8.68
C GLN A 88 18.25 4.19 8.12
N ARG A 89 17.01 4.58 8.50
CA ARG A 89 15.80 3.90 8.08
C ARG A 89 14.93 4.76 7.19
N ALA A 90 14.60 4.22 6.04
CA ALA A 90 13.59 4.79 5.16
C ALA A 90 12.18 4.39 5.63
N PHE A 91 11.24 5.34 5.52
CA PHE A 91 9.84 5.13 5.86
C PHE A 91 8.91 6.00 5.01
N ILE A 92 7.66 5.58 4.93
CA ILE A 92 6.57 6.35 4.29
C ILE A 92 5.57 6.74 5.37
N THR A 93 5.11 8.00 5.31
CA THR A 93 3.96 8.46 6.10
C THR A 93 2.72 8.50 5.22
N MET A 94 1.58 8.09 5.79
CA MET A 94 0.32 7.99 5.07
C MET A 94 -0.87 8.25 6.00
N GLU A 95 -2.05 8.40 5.42
CA GLU A 95 -3.28 8.51 6.19
C GLU A 95 -3.48 7.29 7.11
N LEU A 96 -3.98 7.55 8.31
CA LEU A 96 -4.35 6.51 9.24
C LEU A 96 -5.83 6.19 9.06
N MET A 97 -6.11 4.99 8.59
CA MET A 97 -7.48 4.49 8.53
C MET A 97 -7.84 3.72 9.80
N GLN A 98 -9.10 3.86 10.20
CA GLN A 98 -9.74 3.02 11.19
C GLN A 98 -10.68 2.06 10.47
N GLY A 99 -10.66 0.79 10.85
CA GLY A 99 -11.47 -0.22 10.20
C GLY A 99 -10.77 -1.58 10.14
N MET A 100 -11.20 -2.41 9.21
CA MET A 100 -10.65 -3.74 8.96
C MET A 100 -10.31 -3.92 7.48
N THR A 101 -9.42 -4.86 7.19
CA THR A 101 -9.15 -5.24 5.80
C THR A 101 -10.23 -6.18 5.27
N LEU A 102 -10.39 -6.22 3.96
CA LEU A 102 -11.41 -7.07 3.33
C LEU A 102 -11.19 -8.55 3.61
N ASP A 103 -9.94 -9.01 3.73
CA ASP A 103 -9.65 -10.39 4.12
C ASP A 103 -10.14 -10.69 5.55
N GLN A 104 -10.02 -9.76 6.49
CA GLN A 104 -10.57 -9.92 7.84
C GLN A 104 -12.10 -10.03 7.78
N LEU A 105 -12.77 -9.18 7.00
CA LEU A 105 -14.21 -9.27 6.80
C LEU A 105 -14.61 -10.62 6.19
N LEU A 106 -13.88 -11.11 5.19
CA LEU A 106 -14.16 -12.40 4.55
C LEU A 106 -13.93 -13.57 5.49
N CYS A 107 -12.95 -13.50 6.40
CA CYS A 107 -12.76 -14.48 7.47
C CYS A 107 -13.95 -14.52 8.44
N GLU A 108 -14.55 -13.37 8.75
CA GLU A 108 -15.76 -13.28 9.59
C GLU A 108 -17.03 -13.75 8.85
N ARG A 109 -17.01 -13.78 7.53
CA ARG A 109 -18.13 -14.10 6.63
C ARG A 109 -17.82 -15.28 5.70
N PRO A 110 -17.57 -16.49 6.23
CA PRO A 110 -17.11 -17.65 5.42
C PRO A 110 -18.13 -18.14 4.38
N LEU A 111 -19.39 -17.74 4.50
CA LEU A 111 -20.43 -18.03 3.49
C LEU A 111 -20.47 -16.98 2.36
N GLY A 112 -19.56 -16.02 2.37
CA GLY A 112 -19.51 -14.92 1.41
C GLY A 112 -20.41 -13.74 1.79
N LEU A 113 -20.42 -12.74 0.90
CA LEU A 113 -21.17 -11.49 1.07
C LEU A 113 -22.41 -11.48 0.16
N PRO A 114 -23.58 -11.00 0.64
CA PRO A 114 -24.71 -10.74 -0.22
C PRO A 114 -24.36 -9.76 -1.34
N TRP A 115 -24.92 -9.94 -2.53
CA TRP A 115 -24.62 -9.09 -3.68
C TRP A 115 -24.72 -7.59 -3.42
N ARG A 116 -25.68 -7.16 -2.62
CA ARG A 116 -25.84 -5.74 -2.25
C ARG A 116 -24.63 -5.21 -1.49
N GLU A 117 -24.09 -5.98 -0.57
CA GLU A 117 -22.90 -5.63 0.22
C GLU A 117 -21.63 -5.72 -0.65
N LEU A 118 -21.45 -6.82 -1.38
CA LEU A 118 -20.33 -6.99 -2.31
C LEU A 118 -20.23 -5.82 -3.30
N ARG A 119 -21.36 -5.38 -3.83
CA ARG A 119 -21.42 -4.25 -4.78
C ARG A 119 -20.86 -2.95 -4.17
N THR A 120 -21.09 -2.68 -2.88
CA THR A 120 -20.60 -1.48 -2.20
C THR A 120 -19.08 -1.50 -1.99
N ILE A 121 -18.46 -2.66 -2.09
CA ILE A 121 -17.01 -2.87 -2.04
C ILE A 121 -16.43 -2.89 -3.46
N ALA A 122 -17.00 -3.70 -4.35
CA ALA A 122 -16.44 -3.92 -5.68
C ALA A 122 -16.46 -2.67 -6.56
N LEU A 123 -17.54 -1.87 -6.55
CA LEU A 123 -17.61 -0.69 -7.40
C LEU A 123 -16.57 0.39 -7.03
N PRO A 124 -16.40 0.80 -5.75
CA PRO A 124 -15.35 1.73 -5.37
C PRO A 124 -13.93 1.18 -5.63
N LEU A 125 -13.71 -0.12 -5.46
CA LEU A 125 -12.43 -0.76 -5.76
C LEU A 125 -12.11 -0.69 -7.26
N LEU A 126 -13.07 -1.01 -8.13
CA LEU A 126 -12.92 -0.91 -9.58
C LEU A 126 -12.73 0.54 -10.04
N ASP A 127 -13.39 1.51 -9.40
CA ASP A 127 -13.22 2.93 -9.68
C ASP A 127 -11.80 3.41 -9.32
N ALA A 128 -11.28 2.99 -8.16
CA ALA A 128 -9.89 3.24 -7.77
C ALA A 128 -8.88 2.68 -8.78
N LEU A 129 -9.09 1.45 -9.24
CA LEU A 129 -8.23 0.82 -10.26
C LEU A 129 -8.34 1.54 -11.60
N ALA A 130 -9.54 1.87 -12.06
CA ALA A 130 -9.76 2.61 -13.30
C ALA A 130 -9.06 3.98 -13.26
N TYR A 131 -9.14 4.68 -12.12
CA TYR A 131 -8.45 5.93 -11.90
C TYR A 131 -6.91 5.80 -11.97
N ALA A 132 -6.34 4.77 -11.33
CA ALA A 132 -4.91 4.50 -11.37
C ALA A 132 -4.45 4.13 -12.79
N HIS A 133 -5.18 3.23 -13.47
CA HIS A 133 -4.89 2.79 -14.84
C HIS A 133 -4.94 3.95 -15.85
N ALA A 134 -5.90 4.86 -15.71
CA ALA A 134 -5.97 6.06 -16.55
C ALA A 134 -4.75 6.97 -16.39
N ARG A 135 -4.04 6.87 -15.26
CA ARG A 135 -2.77 7.60 -14.97
C ARG A 135 -1.53 6.77 -15.26
N GLY A 136 -1.70 5.61 -15.87
CA GLY A 136 -0.59 4.73 -16.23
C GLY A 136 0.00 3.98 -15.04
N VAL A 137 -0.68 3.92 -13.91
CA VAL A 137 -0.24 3.16 -12.73
C VAL A 137 -1.02 1.86 -12.63
N LEU A 138 -0.30 0.75 -12.55
CA LEU A 138 -0.85 -0.58 -12.30
C LEU A 138 -0.54 -0.97 -10.85
N HIS A 139 -1.47 -1.66 -10.18
CA HIS A 139 -1.30 -2.07 -8.78
C HIS A 139 -0.38 -3.29 -8.63
N GLY A 140 -0.66 -4.34 -9.34
CA GLY A 140 0.17 -5.55 -9.44
C GLY A 140 0.01 -6.58 -8.31
N ASP A 141 -0.72 -6.28 -7.24
CA ASP A 141 -1.01 -7.23 -6.13
C ASP A 141 -2.38 -6.94 -5.51
N VAL A 142 -3.41 -6.87 -6.36
CA VAL A 142 -4.80 -6.67 -5.89
C VAL A 142 -5.26 -7.92 -5.17
N LYS A 143 -5.60 -7.76 -3.89
CA LYS A 143 -6.08 -8.84 -3.02
C LYS A 143 -6.84 -8.27 -1.81
N PRO A 144 -7.66 -9.07 -1.12
CA PRO A 144 -8.46 -8.58 0.00
C PRO A 144 -7.66 -7.94 1.14
N SER A 145 -6.45 -8.41 1.41
CA SER A 145 -5.59 -7.82 2.46
C SER A 145 -5.01 -6.44 2.10
N ASN A 146 -5.11 -6.01 0.83
CA ASN A 146 -4.71 -4.69 0.35
C ASN A 146 -5.89 -3.73 0.17
N VAL A 147 -7.07 -4.10 0.69
CA VAL A 147 -8.29 -3.30 0.66
C VAL A 147 -8.73 -3.03 2.10
N MET A 148 -8.69 -1.77 2.54
CA MET A 148 -9.16 -1.34 3.85
C MET A 148 -10.61 -0.87 3.76
N LEU A 149 -11.43 -1.32 4.68
CA LEU A 149 -12.83 -0.91 4.86
C LEU A 149 -12.91 -0.08 6.15
N GLY A 150 -13.12 1.21 6.00
CA GLY A 150 -13.24 2.16 7.10
C GLY A 150 -14.59 2.84 7.13
N ASP A 151 -14.83 3.64 8.17
CA ASP A 151 -16.08 4.39 8.36
C ASP A 151 -16.31 5.40 7.22
N ASP A 152 -15.21 5.95 6.66
CA ASP A 152 -15.24 6.90 5.54
C ASP A 152 -15.15 6.22 4.17
N GLY A 153 -15.31 4.91 4.09
CA GLY A 153 -15.32 4.13 2.85
C GLY A 153 -14.10 3.25 2.65
N LEU A 154 -14.00 2.71 1.44
CA LEU A 154 -12.92 1.80 1.04
C LEU A 154 -11.66 2.57 0.63
N ARG A 155 -10.49 2.01 0.94
CA ARG A 155 -9.19 2.44 0.40
C ARG A 155 -8.39 1.24 -0.11
N LEU A 156 -7.95 1.34 -1.36
CA LEU A 156 -6.96 0.44 -1.95
C LEU A 156 -5.55 0.96 -1.58
N PHE A 157 -4.66 0.08 -1.13
CA PHE A 157 -3.31 0.42 -0.70
C PHE A 157 -2.29 -0.64 -1.11
N ASP A 158 -1.00 -0.40 -0.84
CA ASP A 158 0.13 -1.29 -1.10
C ASP A 158 0.39 -1.56 -2.60
N PHE A 159 0.73 -0.47 -3.31
CA PHE A 159 1.20 -0.52 -4.70
C PHE A 159 2.67 -0.98 -4.80
N GLY A 160 3.19 -1.69 -3.79
CA GLY A 160 4.60 -2.07 -3.69
C GLY A 160 5.12 -2.91 -4.84
N LEU A 161 4.24 -3.66 -5.52
CA LEU A 161 4.54 -4.40 -6.75
C LEU A 161 4.06 -3.67 -8.02
N GLY A 162 3.51 -2.48 -7.84
CA GLY A 162 2.96 -1.68 -8.93
C GLY A 162 4.01 -1.26 -9.96
N GLN A 163 3.54 -0.92 -11.13
CA GLN A 163 4.36 -0.41 -12.23
C GLN A 163 3.73 0.83 -12.83
N ALA A 164 4.59 1.79 -13.22
CA ALA A 164 4.19 2.83 -14.15
C ALA A 164 4.33 2.31 -15.58
N LYS A 165 3.40 2.69 -16.47
CA LYS A 165 3.59 2.51 -17.91
C LYS A 165 4.83 3.27 -18.36
N GLU A 166 5.54 2.73 -19.36
CA GLU A 166 6.72 3.38 -19.91
C GLU A 166 6.47 4.85 -20.23
N GLY A 167 7.39 5.71 -19.78
CA GLY A 167 7.32 7.16 -19.98
C GLY A 167 6.43 7.94 -18.99
N THR A 168 5.64 7.28 -18.13
CA THR A 168 4.75 7.96 -17.16
C THR A 168 5.52 8.53 -15.98
N LEU A 169 6.54 7.83 -15.49
CA LEU A 169 7.43 8.25 -14.40
C LEU A 169 8.88 7.95 -14.79
N PRO A 170 9.57 8.87 -15.50
CA PRO A 170 10.96 8.69 -15.87
C PRO A 170 11.86 8.63 -14.63
N GLY A 171 12.79 7.67 -14.60
CA GLY A 171 13.81 7.56 -13.53
C GLY A 171 13.42 6.73 -12.33
N LEU A 172 12.24 6.11 -12.30
CA LEU A 172 11.98 5.06 -11.31
C LEU A 172 12.85 3.82 -11.63
N PRO A 173 13.49 3.22 -10.62
CA PRO A 173 14.23 1.99 -10.83
C PRO A 173 13.28 0.93 -11.37
N HIS A 174 13.58 0.40 -12.55
CA HIS A 174 12.94 -0.82 -13.06
C HIS A 174 13.41 -1.98 -12.16
N LEU A 175 12.61 -2.27 -11.15
CA LEU A 175 12.86 -3.43 -10.32
C LEU A 175 12.47 -4.65 -11.13
N SER A 176 13.47 -5.43 -11.55
CA SER A 176 13.19 -6.68 -12.24
C SER A 176 12.46 -7.59 -11.25
N ARG A 177 11.22 -7.91 -11.57
CA ARG A 177 10.35 -8.82 -10.81
C ARG A 177 10.94 -10.20 -10.60
N ASP A 178 11.85 -10.60 -11.49
CA ASP A 178 12.58 -11.87 -11.42
C ASP A 178 13.40 -12.02 -10.13
N ARG A 179 13.69 -10.91 -9.42
CA ARG A 179 14.36 -10.91 -8.11
C ARG A 179 13.42 -11.01 -6.92
N ILE A 180 12.13 -10.74 -7.15
CA ILE A 180 11.12 -10.78 -6.09
C ILE A 180 9.99 -11.66 -6.62
N ASN A 181 10.07 -12.98 -6.40
CA ASN A 181 8.95 -13.91 -6.61
C ASN A 181 7.81 -13.59 -5.63
N ALA A 182 7.24 -12.41 -5.72
CA ALA A 182 6.36 -11.80 -4.74
C ALA A 182 4.88 -11.78 -5.14
N TRP A 183 4.47 -12.69 -6.06
CA TRP A 183 3.05 -12.86 -6.33
C TRP A 183 2.37 -13.53 -5.13
N THR A 184 1.19 -13.04 -4.79
CA THR A 184 0.34 -13.73 -3.84
C THR A 184 -0.37 -14.89 -4.56
N PRO A 185 0.01 -16.17 -4.31
CA PRO A 185 -0.65 -17.32 -4.94
C PRO A 185 -2.17 -17.24 -4.72
N GLY A 186 -2.93 -17.50 -5.77
CA GLY A 186 -4.39 -17.45 -5.72
C GLY A 186 -5.00 -16.13 -6.22
N TYR A 187 -4.28 -15.01 -6.12
CA TYR A 187 -4.73 -13.70 -6.64
C TYR A 187 -3.95 -13.26 -7.87
N ALA A 188 -2.83 -13.88 -8.17
CA ALA A 188 -2.03 -13.59 -9.35
C ALA A 188 -2.72 -14.11 -10.61
N ALA A 189 -2.88 -13.25 -11.62
CA ALA A 189 -3.43 -13.63 -12.90
C ALA A 189 -2.54 -14.71 -13.59
N PRO A 190 -3.13 -15.67 -14.32
CA PRO A 190 -2.38 -16.75 -14.96
C PRO A 190 -1.25 -16.27 -15.85
N GLU A 191 -1.46 -15.19 -16.59
CA GLU A 191 -0.44 -14.59 -17.46
C GLU A 191 0.79 -14.09 -16.68
N LEU A 192 0.62 -13.65 -15.43
CA LEU A 192 1.74 -13.23 -14.58
C LEU A 192 2.57 -14.44 -14.12
N LEU A 193 1.90 -15.56 -13.84
CA LEU A 193 2.56 -16.81 -13.48
C LEU A 193 3.35 -17.40 -14.67
N GLU A 194 2.93 -17.08 -15.90
CA GLU A 194 3.63 -17.41 -17.14
C GLU A 194 4.79 -16.44 -17.46
N GLY A 195 5.04 -15.44 -16.61
CA GLY A 195 6.11 -14.44 -16.82
C GLY A 195 5.76 -13.33 -17.81
N LYS A 196 4.49 -13.17 -18.19
CA LYS A 196 4.05 -12.04 -19.02
C LYS A 196 4.09 -10.72 -18.24
N PRO A 197 4.24 -9.57 -18.92
CA PRO A 197 4.27 -8.27 -18.27
C PRO A 197 2.93 -7.96 -17.57
N LEU A 198 2.99 -7.17 -16.50
CA LEU A 198 1.81 -6.69 -15.80
C LEU A 198 0.95 -5.83 -16.74
N ALA A 199 -0.35 -6.10 -16.73
CA ALA A 199 -1.37 -5.34 -17.46
C ALA A 199 -2.56 -5.04 -16.54
N ALA A 200 -3.41 -4.10 -16.95
CA ALA A 200 -4.61 -3.74 -16.21
C ALA A 200 -5.57 -4.94 -16.01
N SER A 201 -5.55 -5.91 -16.94
CA SER A 201 -6.32 -7.16 -16.81
C SER A 201 -5.94 -7.97 -15.58
N ALA A 202 -4.66 -7.96 -15.20
CA ALA A 202 -4.19 -8.68 -14.03
C ALA A 202 -4.70 -8.06 -12.71
N ASP A 203 -4.80 -6.73 -12.64
CA ASP A 203 -5.41 -6.07 -11.48
C ASP A 203 -6.91 -6.39 -11.38
N VAL A 204 -7.61 -6.40 -12.53
CA VAL A 204 -9.04 -6.78 -12.58
C VAL A 204 -9.23 -8.25 -12.18
N TYR A 205 -8.33 -9.14 -12.60
CA TYR A 205 -8.36 -10.54 -12.18
C TYR A 205 -8.36 -10.67 -10.66
N GLY A 206 -7.47 -9.94 -9.95
CA GLY A 206 -7.40 -9.95 -8.48
C GLY A 206 -8.66 -9.44 -7.77
N VAL A 207 -9.57 -8.74 -8.48
CA VAL A 207 -10.87 -8.32 -7.91
C VAL A 207 -11.90 -9.45 -7.97
N VAL A 208 -11.80 -10.36 -8.96
CA VAL A 208 -12.85 -11.37 -9.25
C VAL A 208 -12.56 -12.76 -8.68
N VAL A 209 -11.35 -12.98 -8.17
CA VAL A 209 -10.95 -14.20 -7.48
C VAL A 209 -10.98 -14.01 -5.97
#